data_38b70ecb7d99fec009358e2da28f67dd
#
_entry.id   38b70ecb7d99fec009358e2da28f67dd
#
_cell.length_a   1.000
_cell.length_b   1.000
_cell.length_c   1.000
_cell.angle_alpha   90.00
_cell.angle_beta   90.00
_cell.angle_gamma   90.00
#
_symmetry.space_group_name_H-M   'P 1'
#
loop_
_entity.id
_entity.type
_entity.pdbx_description
1 polymer ?
#
loop_
_entity_poly.entity_id
_entity_poly.type
_entity_poly.pdbx_seq_one_letter_code
_entity_poly.pdbx_strand_id
1 'polypeptide(L)'
;MKIIGWNINGIRGKSMNLFNKDKTINNECEFSRMLELYNPEVVCFGETKCQEIHVENFEQLPFKYKSWNCSRARKGYSGVCILSNIEFTDLGSIPINDGDIEGRSRVVEFEECVLIYVYTPNSGGRGEYRIEWDTVMYNYLEELKEKNKMIILGGDMNVVNMEQDIHSRKVLYESKLPGTLLHERLNFRKYFDIGYIDIW
;
A
#
# COMPACT_ATOMS: atom_id res chain seq x y z
N MET A 1 -0.17 -18.27 3.90
CA MET A 1 -0.62 -16.93 4.39
C MET A 1 -1.52 -16.29 3.35
N LYS A 2 -2.73 -15.84 3.73
CA LYS A 2 -3.66 -15.13 2.85
C LYS A 2 -3.60 -13.63 3.15
N ILE A 3 -3.25 -12.84 2.15
CA ILE A 3 -3.08 -11.39 2.24
C ILE A 3 -4.15 -10.70 1.38
N ILE A 4 -4.80 -9.68 1.91
CA ILE A 4 -5.69 -8.79 1.14
C ILE A 4 -5.15 -7.38 1.19
N GLY A 5 -4.97 -6.77 0.01
CA GLY A 5 -4.67 -5.34 -0.13
C GLY A 5 -5.90 -4.57 -0.62
N TRP A 6 -6.17 -3.41 -0.01
CA TRP A 6 -7.31 -2.58 -0.36
C TRP A 6 -7.00 -1.08 -0.26
N ASN A 7 -7.17 -0.34 -1.36
CA ASN A 7 -7.19 1.13 -1.31
C ASN A 7 -8.59 1.57 -0.85
N ILE A 8 -8.67 2.04 0.40
CA ILE A 8 -9.94 2.32 1.09
C ILE A 8 -10.42 3.78 0.98
N ASN A 9 -9.59 4.64 0.39
CA ASN A 9 -9.90 6.07 0.23
C ASN A 9 -10.39 6.76 1.52
N GLY A 10 -9.85 6.35 2.66
CA GLY A 10 -10.12 6.93 3.98
C GLY A 10 -10.82 5.99 4.95
N ILE A 11 -10.09 5.54 5.97
CA ILE A 11 -10.58 4.58 6.97
C ILE A 11 -11.74 5.11 7.82
N ARG A 12 -11.83 6.44 7.98
CA ARG A 12 -12.92 7.12 8.72
C ARG A 12 -14.08 7.53 7.81
N GLY A 13 -14.00 7.17 6.52
CA GLY A 13 -15.02 7.52 5.54
C GLY A 13 -16.35 6.78 5.78
N LYS A 14 -17.45 7.37 5.33
CA LYS A 14 -18.77 6.72 5.39
C LYS A 14 -18.81 5.40 4.61
N SER A 15 -18.00 5.25 3.58
CA SER A 15 -17.89 4.02 2.79
C SER A 15 -17.36 2.84 3.61
N MET A 16 -16.44 3.10 4.54
CA MET A 16 -15.91 2.04 5.41
C MET A 16 -16.89 1.69 6.54
N ASN A 17 -17.52 2.68 7.15
CA ASN A 17 -18.52 2.52 8.23
C ASN A 17 -18.16 1.43 9.27
N LEU A 18 -16.87 1.42 9.68
CA LEU A 18 -16.27 0.33 10.47
C LEU A 18 -16.93 0.11 11.83
N PHE A 19 -17.48 1.17 12.41
CA PHE A 19 -17.99 1.14 13.79
C PHE A 19 -19.41 1.65 13.89
N ASN A 20 -20.17 1.02 14.76
CA ASN A 20 -21.49 1.47 15.21
C ASN A 20 -21.37 2.74 16.08
N LYS A 21 -22.51 3.35 16.42
CA LYS A 21 -22.55 4.53 17.30
C LYS A 21 -21.98 4.29 18.70
N ASP A 22 -22.06 3.06 19.18
CA ASP A 22 -21.51 2.61 20.46
C ASP A 22 -20.02 2.21 20.38
N LYS A 23 -19.39 2.45 19.23
CA LYS A 23 -18.00 2.12 18.90
C LYS A 23 -17.70 0.61 18.76
N THR A 24 -18.66 -0.27 18.78
CA THR A 24 -18.47 -1.68 18.41
C THR A 24 -18.24 -1.82 16.90
N ILE A 25 -17.61 -2.92 16.47
CA ILE A 25 -17.40 -3.19 15.05
C ILE A 25 -18.76 -3.39 14.37
N ASN A 26 -18.96 -2.72 13.25
CA ASN A 26 -20.16 -2.88 12.43
C ASN A 26 -20.03 -4.14 11.57
N ASN A 27 -20.74 -5.19 11.95
CA ASN A 27 -20.71 -6.48 11.25
C ASN A 27 -21.34 -6.44 9.84
N GLU A 28 -22.05 -5.37 9.48
CA GLU A 28 -22.66 -5.21 8.17
C GLU A 28 -21.83 -4.39 7.19
N CYS A 29 -20.67 -3.85 7.63
CA CYS A 29 -19.80 -3.08 6.76
C CYS A 29 -19.04 -3.94 5.76
N GLU A 30 -18.56 -3.33 4.70
CA GLU A 30 -17.75 -3.98 3.64
C GLU A 30 -16.53 -4.73 4.22
N PHE A 31 -15.89 -4.14 5.22
CA PHE A 31 -14.74 -4.75 5.88
C PHE A 31 -15.12 -6.04 6.59
N SER A 32 -16.19 -6.04 7.36
CA SER A 32 -16.66 -7.25 8.07
C SER A 32 -17.07 -8.36 7.11
N ARG A 33 -17.76 -8.00 6.03
CA ARG A 33 -18.12 -8.95 4.95
C ARG A 33 -16.88 -9.53 4.27
N MET A 34 -15.86 -8.71 4.02
CA MET A 34 -14.59 -9.16 3.46
C MET A 34 -13.89 -10.14 4.40
N LEU A 35 -13.86 -9.87 5.71
CA LEU A 35 -13.30 -10.79 6.69
C LEU A 35 -14.04 -12.13 6.72
N GLU A 36 -15.36 -12.10 6.72
CA GLU A 36 -16.19 -13.31 6.73
C GLU A 36 -15.97 -14.15 5.46
N LEU A 37 -15.96 -13.50 4.29
CA LEU A 37 -15.85 -14.18 3.00
C LEU A 37 -14.47 -14.78 2.75
N TYR A 38 -13.42 -14.04 3.09
CA TYR A 38 -12.05 -14.43 2.71
C TYR A 38 -11.21 -14.95 3.86
N ASN A 39 -11.58 -14.67 5.11
CA ASN A 39 -10.82 -15.02 6.30
C ASN A 39 -9.30 -14.79 6.14
N PRO A 40 -8.86 -13.54 5.87
CA PRO A 40 -7.47 -13.23 5.64
C PRO A 40 -6.67 -13.26 6.95
N GLU A 41 -5.41 -13.67 6.86
CA GLU A 41 -4.47 -13.59 7.98
C GLU A 41 -3.82 -12.20 8.06
N VAL A 42 -3.72 -11.52 6.89
CA VAL A 42 -3.14 -10.18 6.77
C VAL A 42 -4.04 -9.30 5.91
N VAL A 43 -4.29 -8.08 6.38
CA VAL A 43 -5.00 -7.04 5.61
C VAL A 43 -4.14 -5.78 5.56
N CYS A 44 -3.97 -5.26 4.35
CA CYS A 44 -3.23 -4.04 4.09
C CYS A 44 -4.16 -2.97 3.55
N PHE A 45 -4.14 -1.77 4.13
CA PHE A 45 -4.90 -0.64 3.64
C PHE A 45 -4.00 0.43 3.05
N GLY A 46 -4.32 0.86 1.83
CA GLY A 46 -3.82 2.08 1.21
C GLY A 46 -4.81 3.23 1.36
N GLU A 47 -4.32 4.45 1.28
CA GLU A 47 -5.10 5.68 1.47
C GLU A 47 -5.94 5.69 2.76
N THR A 48 -5.34 5.31 3.87
CA THR A 48 -6.05 5.32 5.16
C THR A 48 -6.55 6.70 5.55
N LYS A 49 -5.86 7.75 5.08
CA LYS A 49 -6.13 9.16 5.43
C LYS A 49 -6.28 9.36 6.94
N CYS A 50 -5.69 8.42 7.71
CA CYS A 50 -5.65 8.44 9.15
C CYS A 50 -4.56 9.41 9.63
N GLN A 51 -4.77 9.97 10.81
CA GLN A 51 -3.75 10.72 11.53
C GLN A 51 -3.31 9.90 12.73
N GLU A 52 -2.06 10.05 13.14
CA GLU A 52 -1.48 9.29 14.25
C GLU A 52 -2.30 9.37 15.54
N ILE A 53 -2.81 10.56 15.85
CA ILE A 53 -3.69 10.78 17.02
C ILE A 53 -5.02 10.01 16.98
N HIS A 54 -5.37 9.39 15.87
CA HIS A 54 -6.61 8.63 15.70
C HIS A 54 -6.37 7.13 15.57
N VAL A 55 -5.12 6.66 15.56
CA VAL A 55 -4.78 5.24 15.39
C VAL A 55 -5.38 4.40 16.51
N GLU A 56 -5.36 4.90 17.75
CA GLU A 56 -5.94 4.22 18.91
C GLU A 56 -7.42 3.85 18.75
N ASN A 57 -8.18 4.62 17.94
CA ASN A 57 -9.59 4.32 17.66
C ASN A 57 -9.77 3.01 16.85
N PHE A 58 -8.70 2.48 16.28
CA PHE A 58 -8.70 1.28 15.45
C PHE A 58 -8.07 0.07 16.14
N GLU A 59 -7.70 0.19 17.44
CA GLU A 59 -7.15 -0.92 18.21
C GLU A 59 -8.11 -2.10 18.35
N GLN A 60 -9.41 -1.84 18.32
CA GLN A 60 -10.44 -2.87 18.37
C GLN A 60 -10.65 -3.65 17.06
N LEU A 61 -9.97 -3.28 15.96
CA LEU A 61 -10.00 -4.11 14.75
C LEU A 61 -9.47 -5.52 15.06
N PRO A 62 -10.09 -6.59 14.49
CA PRO A 62 -9.87 -7.98 14.90
C PRO A 62 -8.55 -8.55 14.36
N PHE A 63 -7.47 -7.82 14.59
CA PHE A 63 -6.11 -8.25 14.26
C PHE A 63 -5.19 -8.01 15.46
N LYS A 64 -4.35 -8.99 15.75
CA LYS A 64 -3.47 -8.97 16.91
C LYS A 64 -2.31 -7.99 16.76
N TYR A 65 -1.77 -7.88 15.56
CA TYR A 65 -0.63 -7.03 15.23
C TYR A 65 -1.05 -5.96 14.23
N LYS A 66 -0.59 -4.73 14.45
CA LYS A 66 -0.97 -3.57 13.62
C LYS A 66 0.24 -2.67 13.43
N SER A 67 0.50 -2.29 12.20
CA SER A 67 1.55 -1.34 11.86
C SER A 67 0.98 -0.23 10.98
N TRP A 68 1.16 1.01 11.40
CA TRP A 68 0.61 2.20 10.74
C TRP A 68 1.71 3.12 10.26
N ASN A 69 1.54 3.72 9.09
CA ASN A 69 2.29 4.87 8.65
C ASN A 69 1.31 5.96 8.20
N CYS A 70 1.09 6.93 9.07
CA CYS A 70 0.18 8.04 8.82
C CYS A 70 0.94 9.20 8.20
N SER A 71 0.30 9.96 7.32
CA SER A 71 0.91 11.16 6.76
C SER A 71 1.18 12.22 7.83
N ARG A 72 2.43 12.66 7.90
CA ARG A 72 2.89 13.82 8.70
C ARG A 72 2.96 15.09 7.84
N ALA A 73 2.96 14.94 6.52
CA ALA A 73 2.99 16.07 5.59
C ALA A 73 1.68 16.84 5.55
N ARG A 74 0.55 16.13 5.61
CA ARG A 74 -0.78 16.76 5.51
C ARG A 74 -1.86 15.92 6.18
N LYS A 75 -2.76 16.58 6.89
CA LYS A 75 -3.94 15.95 7.52
C LYS A 75 -4.89 15.33 6.48
N GLY A 76 -5.36 14.11 6.75
CA GLY A 76 -6.32 13.44 5.89
C GLY A 76 -5.79 13.08 4.50
N TYR A 77 -4.51 12.77 4.40
CA TYR A 77 -3.81 12.50 3.16
C TYR A 77 -3.06 11.19 3.23
N SER A 78 -2.97 10.45 2.11
CA SER A 78 -2.20 9.21 2.00
C SER A 78 -2.42 8.24 3.17
N GLY A 79 -1.37 7.65 3.69
CA GLY A 79 -1.37 6.73 4.81
C GLY A 79 -1.56 5.28 4.38
N VAL A 80 -0.78 4.38 4.97
CA VAL A 80 -0.90 2.94 4.81
C VAL A 80 -0.93 2.25 6.17
N CYS A 81 -1.51 1.06 6.24
CA CYS A 81 -1.35 0.20 7.40
C CYS A 81 -1.36 -1.27 7.02
N ILE A 82 -0.75 -2.09 7.88
CA ILE A 82 -0.75 -3.55 7.82
C ILE A 82 -1.33 -4.07 9.12
N LEU A 83 -2.37 -4.89 9.00
CA LEU A 83 -3.07 -5.56 10.09
C LEU A 83 -2.83 -7.06 9.94
N SER A 84 -2.45 -7.77 11.01
CA SER A 84 -2.10 -9.19 10.94
C SER A 84 -2.50 -9.97 12.17
N ASN A 85 -2.89 -11.23 11.97
CA ASN A 85 -3.02 -12.23 13.03
C ASN A 85 -1.74 -13.07 13.21
N ILE A 86 -0.80 -12.94 12.27
CA ILE A 86 0.54 -13.55 12.33
C ILE A 86 1.51 -12.50 12.87
N GLU A 87 2.40 -12.92 13.75
CA GLU A 87 3.45 -12.05 14.30
C GLU A 87 4.42 -11.61 13.21
N PHE A 88 4.87 -10.37 13.29
CA PHE A 88 5.85 -9.79 12.39
C PHE A 88 6.80 -8.84 13.12
N THR A 89 7.97 -8.63 12.55
CA THR A 89 8.87 -7.53 12.91
C THR A 89 8.55 -6.34 12.02
N ASP A 90 8.28 -5.18 12.63
CA ASP A 90 8.05 -3.93 11.88
C ASP A 90 9.40 -3.35 11.45
N LEU A 91 9.65 -3.28 10.15
CA LEU A 91 10.87 -2.73 9.56
C LEU A 91 10.73 -1.24 9.19
N GLY A 92 9.57 -0.63 9.47
CA GLY A 92 9.32 0.77 9.16
C GLY A 92 8.79 1.00 7.75
N SER A 93 9.30 2.02 7.09
CA SER A 93 8.95 2.41 5.71
C SER A 93 10.16 2.31 4.79
N ILE A 94 9.94 2.40 3.48
CA ILE A 94 11.04 2.51 2.51
C ILE A 94 11.89 3.75 2.81
N PRO A 95 13.21 3.71 2.57
CA PRO A 95 14.14 4.77 3.00
C PRO A 95 14.16 5.96 2.01
N ILE A 96 13.01 6.57 1.74
CA ILE A 96 12.95 7.78 0.93
C ILE A 96 13.52 8.99 1.70
N ASN A 97 14.12 9.94 0.98
CA ASN A 97 14.90 11.03 1.59
C ASN A 97 14.15 11.87 2.63
N ASP A 98 12.86 12.03 2.46
CA ASP A 98 12.00 12.73 3.42
C ASP A 98 11.55 11.87 4.60
N GLY A 99 12.04 10.61 4.70
CA GLY A 99 11.63 9.64 5.71
C GLY A 99 10.19 9.20 5.57
N ASP A 100 9.67 9.17 4.35
CA ASP A 100 8.27 8.84 4.01
C ASP A 100 7.25 9.65 4.84
N ILE A 101 7.45 10.97 4.88
CA ILE A 101 6.55 11.87 5.63
C ILE A 101 5.10 11.84 5.14
N GLU A 102 4.86 11.36 3.92
CA GLU A 102 3.52 11.19 3.38
C GLU A 102 2.84 9.89 3.84
N GLY A 103 3.59 8.97 4.47
CA GLY A 103 3.05 7.71 4.97
C GLY A 103 2.59 6.78 3.86
N ARG A 104 3.42 6.59 2.84
CA ARG A 104 3.06 5.85 1.61
C ARG A 104 3.51 4.41 1.59
N SER A 105 4.32 3.99 2.54
CA SER A 105 4.84 2.63 2.58
C SER A 105 4.86 2.06 4.00
N ARG A 106 4.74 0.74 4.09
CA ARG A 106 5.01 -0.01 5.30
C ARG A 106 5.67 -1.32 4.95
N VAL A 107 6.67 -1.70 5.73
CA VAL A 107 7.45 -2.91 5.54
C VAL A 107 7.40 -3.71 6.83
N VAL A 108 6.99 -4.96 6.73
CA VAL A 108 6.98 -5.90 7.84
C VAL A 108 7.64 -7.21 7.43
N GLU A 109 8.33 -7.84 8.36
CA GLU A 109 9.01 -9.12 8.15
C GLU A 109 8.32 -10.22 8.96
N PHE A 110 7.76 -11.19 8.26
CA PHE A 110 7.28 -12.46 8.78
C PHE A 110 8.42 -13.49 8.81
N GLU A 111 8.18 -14.66 9.39
CA GLU A 111 9.15 -15.74 9.40
C GLU A 111 9.61 -16.13 7.99
N GLU A 112 8.67 -16.27 7.04
CA GLU A 112 8.92 -16.78 5.70
C GLU A 112 9.09 -15.69 4.62
N CYS A 113 8.61 -14.48 4.87
CA CYS A 113 8.61 -13.42 3.85
C CYS A 113 8.74 -12.02 4.43
N VAL A 114 9.13 -11.08 3.57
CA VAL A 114 9.01 -9.64 3.81
C VAL A 114 7.84 -9.11 2.98
N LEU A 115 6.90 -8.46 3.63
CA LEU A 115 5.76 -7.80 2.98
C LEU A 115 6.00 -6.30 2.96
N ILE A 116 5.95 -5.73 1.76
CA ILE A 116 6.00 -4.30 1.50
C ILE A 116 4.63 -3.90 0.97
N TYR A 117 3.96 -2.99 1.65
CA TYR A 117 2.70 -2.43 1.16
C TYR A 117 2.84 -0.95 0.89
N VAL A 118 2.45 -0.52 -0.31
CA VAL A 118 2.67 0.84 -0.79
C VAL A 118 1.41 1.50 -1.35
N TYR A 119 1.40 2.81 -1.25
CA TYR A 119 0.55 3.72 -2.02
C TYR A 119 1.47 4.67 -2.78
N THR A 120 1.93 4.24 -3.93
CA THR A 120 2.88 4.97 -4.76
C THR A 120 2.34 6.36 -5.15
N PRO A 121 3.14 7.43 -5.06
CA PRO A 121 2.68 8.75 -5.47
C PRO A 121 2.36 8.77 -6.96
N ASN A 122 1.24 9.34 -7.37
CA ASN A 122 1.05 9.64 -8.77
C ASN A 122 1.90 10.84 -9.20
N SER A 123 2.22 10.93 -10.49
CA SER A 123 3.07 11.99 -11.03
C SER A 123 2.33 13.30 -11.31
N GLY A 124 1.04 13.41 -11.00
CA GLY A 124 0.24 14.62 -11.28
C GLY A 124 0.81 15.86 -10.62
N GLY A 125 1.52 16.69 -11.38
CA GLY A 125 2.24 17.88 -10.86
C GLY A 125 3.47 17.57 -9.99
N ARG A 126 3.91 16.29 -9.88
CA ARG A 126 4.96 15.82 -8.96
C ARG A 126 5.89 14.80 -9.64
N GLY A 127 6.19 14.98 -10.92
CA GLY A 127 6.97 14.03 -11.70
C GLY A 127 8.35 13.73 -11.13
N GLU A 128 9.06 14.74 -10.63
CA GLU A 128 10.40 14.57 -10.01
C GLU A 128 10.32 13.71 -8.74
N TYR A 129 9.37 13.98 -7.86
CA TYR A 129 9.17 13.17 -6.67
C TYR A 129 8.79 11.71 -6.99
N ARG A 130 8.01 11.49 -8.05
CA ARG A 130 7.68 10.15 -8.50
C ARG A 130 8.91 9.42 -9.03
N ILE A 131 9.79 10.07 -9.77
CA ILE A 131 11.05 9.48 -10.27
C ILE A 131 11.98 9.12 -9.09
N GLU A 132 12.10 10.01 -8.10
CA GLU A 132 12.85 9.74 -6.87
C GLU A 132 12.27 8.52 -6.13
N TRP A 133 10.95 8.49 -5.93
CA TRP A 133 10.26 7.36 -5.32
C TRP A 133 10.56 6.05 -6.04
N ASP A 134 10.40 6.00 -7.35
CA ASP A 134 10.62 4.81 -8.15
C ASP A 134 12.08 4.33 -8.05
N THR A 135 13.04 5.26 -8.00
CA THR A 135 14.46 4.96 -7.86
C THR A 135 14.78 4.37 -6.49
N VAL A 136 14.28 4.98 -5.42
CA VAL A 136 14.49 4.49 -4.05
C VAL A 136 13.83 3.13 -3.88
N MET A 137 12.62 2.95 -4.40
CA MET A 137 11.91 1.68 -4.33
C MET A 137 12.69 0.57 -5.06
N TYR A 138 13.20 0.83 -6.26
CA TYR A 138 14.01 -0.13 -7.00
C TYR A 138 15.24 -0.57 -6.19
N ASN A 139 16.01 0.38 -5.66
CA ASN A 139 17.20 0.10 -4.87
C ASN A 139 16.87 -0.71 -3.62
N TYR A 140 15.79 -0.34 -2.93
CA TYR A 140 15.34 -1.04 -1.73
C TYR A 140 14.89 -2.48 -2.01
N LEU A 141 14.18 -2.70 -3.11
CA LEU A 141 13.81 -4.04 -3.56
C LEU A 141 15.03 -4.89 -3.91
N GLU A 142 16.08 -4.29 -4.48
CA GLU A 142 17.32 -4.97 -4.79
C GLU A 142 18.08 -5.37 -3.50
N GLU A 143 18.19 -4.47 -2.52
CA GLU A 143 18.78 -4.74 -1.21
C GLU A 143 18.05 -5.86 -0.43
N LEU A 144 16.73 -5.91 -0.51
CA LEU A 144 15.95 -6.92 0.20
C LEU A 144 16.19 -8.35 -0.29
N LYS A 145 16.72 -8.54 -1.49
CA LYS A 145 17.08 -9.87 -2.01
C LYS A 145 18.16 -10.54 -1.17
N GLU A 146 19.04 -9.76 -0.54
CA GLU A 146 20.07 -10.27 0.38
C GLU A 146 19.48 -10.98 1.63
N LYS A 147 18.21 -10.75 1.94
CA LYS A 147 17.56 -11.41 3.09
C LYS A 147 17.27 -12.90 2.87
N ASN A 148 17.41 -13.42 1.64
CA ASN A 148 17.08 -14.81 1.30
C ASN A 148 15.68 -15.25 1.73
N LYS A 149 14.72 -14.31 1.76
CA LYS A 149 13.29 -14.51 2.04
C LYS A 149 12.47 -14.17 0.82
N MET A 150 11.26 -14.73 0.74
CA MET A 150 10.28 -14.28 -0.26
C MET A 150 9.95 -12.82 -0.01
N ILE A 151 10.02 -11.99 -1.05
CA ILE A 151 9.62 -10.59 -0.99
C ILE A 151 8.26 -10.44 -1.68
N ILE A 152 7.29 -9.90 -0.95
CA ILE A 152 5.95 -9.63 -1.46
C ILE A 152 5.77 -8.11 -1.51
N LEU A 153 5.61 -7.57 -2.70
CA LEU A 153 5.27 -6.17 -2.92
C LEU A 153 3.80 -6.08 -3.32
N GLY A 154 3.01 -5.35 -2.56
CA GLY A 154 1.60 -5.11 -2.84
C GLY A 154 1.20 -3.66 -2.65
N GLY A 155 0.04 -3.28 -3.15
CA GLY A 155 -0.52 -1.94 -2.98
C GLY A 155 -0.96 -1.28 -4.27
N ASP A 156 -1.17 0.03 -4.22
CA ASP A 156 -1.49 0.86 -5.38
C ASP A 156 -0.19 1.40 -5.99
N MET A 157 0.23 0.81 -7.09
CA MET A 157 1.48 1.19 -7.78
C MET A 157 1.35 2.47 -8.58
N ASN A 158 0.13 2.99 -8.76
CA ASN A 158 -0.15 4.16 -9.59
C ASN A 158 0.55 4.09 -10.96
N VAL A 159 0.49 2.92 -11.61
CA VAL A 159 1.08 2.68 -12.93
C VAL A 159 0.30 1.63 -13.70
N VAL A 160 0.18 1.84 -15.00
CA VAL A 160 -0.35 0.87 -15.96
C VAL A 160 0.80 -0.02 -16.42
N ASN A 161 0.80 -1.29 -16.06
CA ASN A 161 1.80 -2.25 -16.51
C ASN A 161 1.52 -2.72 -17.94
N MET A 162 0.32 -3.20 -18.21
CA MET A 162 -0.10 -3.77 -19.50
C MET A 162 -1.27 -3.01 -20.11
N GLU A 163 -1.48 -3.20 -21.40
CA GLU A 163 -2.61 -2.55 -22.11
C GLU A 163 -3.98 -2.95 -21.58
N GLN A 164 -4.11 -4.12 -21.00
CA GLN A 164 -5.35 -4.61 -20.40
C GLN A 164 -5.71 -3.88 -19.10
N ASP A 165 -4.75 -3.25 -18.44
CA ASP A 165 -4.95 -2.52 -17.20
C ASP A 165 -5.58 -1.14 -17.41
N ILE A 166 -5.84 -0.77 -18.66
CA ILE A 166 -6.43 0.51 -18.99
C ILE A 166 -7.64 0.36 -19.92
N HIS A 167 -8.68 1.14 -19.67
CA HIS A 167 -9.93 1.09 -20.42
C HIS A 167 -9.76 1.41 -21.91
N SER A 168 -8.82 2.27 -22.29
CA SER A 168 -8.60 2.69 -23.67
C SER A 168 -7.11 2.75 -24.03
N ARG A 169 -6.70 1.98 -25.05
CA ARG A 169 -5.34 2.03 -25.60
C ARG A 169 -4.92 3.44 -26.05
N LYS A 170 -5.85 4.22 -26.59
CA LYS A 170 -5.59 5.60 -26.99
C LYS A 170 -5.10 6.43 -25.81
N VAL A 171 -5.68 6.25 -24.63
CA VAL A 171 -5.24 6.93 -23.40
C VAL A 171 -3.79 6.54 -23.05
N LEU A 172 -3.42 5.28 -23.22
CA LEU A 172 -2.07 4.80 -22.91
C LEU A 172 -0.98 5.47 -23.74
N TYR A 173 -1.23 5.67 -25.04
CA TYR A 173 -0.22 6.16 -25.97
C TYR A 173 -0.28 7.67 -26.22
N GLU A 174 -1.43 8.29 -26.07
CA GLU A 174 -1.65 9.70 -26.40
C GLU A 174 -1.85 10.61 -25.18
N SER A 175 -2.13 10.02 -23.99
CA SER A 175 -2.40 10.81 -22.80
C SER A 175 -1.13 11.13 -22.03
N LYS A 176 -1.21 12.24 -21.27
CA LYS A 176 -0.21 12.62 -20.26
C LYS A 176 -0.76 12.36 -18.84
N LEU A 177 -1.67 11.39 -18.72
CA LEU A 177 -2.27 11.07 -17.43
C LEU A 177 -1.26 10.39 -16.50
N PRO A 178 -1.23 10.74 -15.21
CA PRO A 178 -0.46 10.01 -14.22
C PRO A 178 -0.79 8.52 -14.25
N GLY A 179 0.23 7.68 -14.09
CA GLY A 179 0.10 6.22 -14.20
C GLY A 179 0.27 5.68 -15.63
N THR A 180 0.20 6.52 -16.66
CA THR A 180 0.39 6.09 -18.06
C THR A 180 1.68 6.61 -18.69
N LEU A 181 2.43 7.44 -17.99
CA LEU A 181 3.65 8.05 -18.51
C LEU A 181 4.74 7.00 -18.75
N LEU A 182 5.49 7.19 -19.83
CA LEU A 182 6.51 6.22 -20.24
C LEU A 182 7.53 5.93 -19.13
N HIS A 183 8.01 6.97 -18.42
CA HIS A 183 8.99 6.80 -17.35
C HIS A 183 8.43 6.00 -16.16
N GLU A 184 7.16 6.18 -15.78
CA GLU A 184 6.51 5.41 -14.70
C GLU A 184 6.48 3.92 -15.08
N ARG A 185 6.06 3.62 -16.31
CA ARG A 185 5.97 2.25 -16.82
C ARG A 185 7.34 1.59 -16.96
N LEU A 186 8.34 2.32 -17.47
CA LEU A 186 9.71 1.82 -17.57
C LEU A 186 10.34 1.55 -16.20
N ASN A 187 10.13 2.45 -15.23
CA ASN A 187 10.64 2.26 -13.87
C ASN A 187 9.98 1.05 -13.20
N PHE A 188 8.68 0.87 -13.36
CA PHE A 188 7.99 -0.31 -12.80
C PHE A 188 8.52 -1.63 -13.42
N ARG A 189 8.79 -1.64 -14.72
CA ARG A 189 9.33 -2.82 -15.41
C ARG A 189 10.71 -3.25 -14.92
N LYS A 190 11.52 -2.34 -14.40
CA LYS A 190 12.82 -2.68 -13.80
C LYS A 190 12.69 -3.67 -12.65
N TYR A 191 11.54 -3.76 -11.97
CA TYR A 191 11.34 -4.76 -10.91
C TYR A 191 11.39 -6.18 -11.47
N PHE A 192 10.89 -6.39 -12.69
CA PHE A 192 10.97 -7.70 -13.36
C PHE A 192 12.40 -8.04 -13.78
N ASP A 193 13.20 -7.05 -14.19
CA ASP A 193 14.60 -7.24 -14.57
C ASP A 193 15.44 -7.75 -13.40
N ILE A 194 15.06 -7.40 -12.16
CA ILE A 194 15.71 -7.89 -10.94
C ILE A 194 15.03 -9.13 -10.33
N GLY A 195 14.12 -9.77 -11.04
CA GLY A 195 13.56 -11.08 -10.72
C GLY A 195 12.21 -11.10 -10.00
N TYR A 196 11.53 -9.94 -9.84
CA TYR A 196 10.14 -9.93 -9.38
C TYR A 196 9.21 -10.40 -10.49
N ILE A 197 8.10 -10.98 -10.11
CA ILE A 197 7.04 -11.42 -11.04
C ILE A 197 5.72 -10.75 -10.68
N ASP A 198 4.97 -10.35 -11.70
CA ASP A 198 3.60 -9.90 -11.53
C ASP A 198 2.69 -11.14 -11.46
N ILE A 199 1.95 -11.26 -10.36
CA ILE A 199 1.06 -12.40 -10.11
C ILE A 199 -0.41 -12.11 -10.40
N TRP A 200 -0.69 -10.90 -10.91
CA TRP A 200 -2.03 -10.44 -11.24
C TRP A 200 -2.38 -10.69 -12.71
#